data_d3e52c74225b3e5904c17fa6a1bfe443
#
_entry.id   d3e52c74225b3e5904c17fa6a1bfe443
#
_cell.length_a   1.000
_cell.length_b   1.000
_cell.length_c   1.000
_cell.angle_alpha   90.00
_cell.angle_beta   90.00
_cell.angle_gamma   90.00
#
_symmetry.space_group_name_H-M   'P 1'
#
loop_
_entity.id
_entity.type
_entity.pdbx_description
1 polymer ?
#
loop_
_entity_poly.entity_id
_entity_poly.type
_entity_poly.pdbx_seq_one_letter_code
_entity_poly.pdbx_strand_id
1 'polypeptide(L)'
;MREFTIGPNDAGQRLDRWLAKTLPLLPAPLAQKYIRIKRVKCNGKGAKRDTRLVQGDVLQLYINDEFFDTPTPENAFLSVFKPQLDIVYEDENLLLVNKRPGLVVHPDEQEKVNTLLTHIQAYLYQKKEWNPRQENAFAPALCNRIDRNTGGIVIAAKNAETLRVMNQKIRDREVEKSYLCISLTGLITPRRRRLEGYHAQGRGQKAGLRPQNPRPRPGPSTAVTLYQTLAVRKTGLSLVACRLVTGRTHQIRAQFAAAGHPLLGDGKYGRARENKYGRTGGQALCSYQLAFRFTTDAGCLAGLNGRVWTVDQVDFVTDYFPHVPLHP
;
A
#
# COMPACT_ATOMS: atom_id res chain seq x y z
N MET A 1 -6.79 34.38 -4.05
CA MET A 1 -8.27 34.54 -3.95
C MET A 1 -8.88 34.30 -5.32
N ARG A 2 -9.92 33.45 -5.38
CA ARG A 2 -10.71 33.25 -6.62
C ARG A 2 -12.20 33.59 -6.37
N GLU A 3 -12.87 34.13 -7.40
CA GLU A 3 -14.28 34.47 -7.34
C GLU A 3 -15.10 33.61 -8.31
N PHE A 4 -16.30 33.22 -7.88
CA PHE A 4 -17.23 32.42 -8.65
C PHE A 4 -18.63 33.05 -8.55
N THR A 5 -19.23 33.33 -9.68
CA THR A 5 -20.63 33.75 -9.73
C THR A 5 -21.52 32.54 -9.87
N ILE A 6 -22.52 32.40 -9.00
CA ILE A 6 -23.44 31.27 -9.00
C ILE A 6 -24.39 31.35 -10.17
N GLY A 7 -24.29 30.39 -11.06
CA GLY A 7 -25.17 30.23 -12.20
C GLY A 7 -26.51 29.56 -11.86
N PRO A 8 -27.43 29.48 -12.82
CA PRO A 8 -28.75 28.88 -12.61
C PRO A 8 -28.67 27.38 -12.21
N ASN A 9 -27.67 26.64 -12.72
CA ASN A 9 -27.47 25.20 -12.41
C ASN A 9 -26.88 24.96 -11.02
N ASP A 10 -26.28 25.98 -10.42
CA ASP A 10 -25.66 25.88 -9.08
C ASP A 10 -26.59 26.43 -7.98
N ALA A 11 -27.62 27.19 -8.36
CA ALA A 11 -28.57 27.73 -7.42
C ALA A 11 -29.34 26.65 -6.66
N GLY A 12 -29.71 26.93 -5.41
CA GLY A 12 -30.41 26.01 -4.52
C GLY A 12 -29.52 25.00 -3.82
N GLN A 13 -28.27 24.82 -4.24
CA GLN A 13 -27.32 23.92 -3.58
C GLN A 13 -26.85 24.52 -2.24
N ARG A 14 -26.43 23.64 -1.31
CA ARG A 14 -25.72 24.06 -0.11
C ARG A 14 -24.27 24.37 -0.46
N LEU A 15 -23.72 25.40 0.18
CA LEU A 15 -22.33 25.82 -0.01
C LEU A 15 -21.32 24.68 0.17
N ASP A 16 -21.47 23.85 1.22
CA ASP A 16 -20.56 22.73 1.47
C ASP A 16 -20.58 21.68 0.34
N ARG A 17 -21.75 21.43 -0.26
CA ARG A 17 -21.87 20.50 -1.41
C ARG A 17 -21.30 21.11 -2.69
N TRP A 18 -21.52 22.40 -2.90
CA TRP A 18 -20.97 23.09 -4.05
C TRP A 18 -19.43 23.08 -4.00
N LEU A 19 -18.84 23.43 -2.83
CA LEU A 19 -17.39 23.37 -2.64
C LEU A 19 -16.81 21.96 -2.92
N ALA A 20 -17.46 20.92 -2.43
CA ALA A 20 -16.99 19.53 -2.64
C ALA A 20 -17.00 19.11 -4.12
N LYS A 21 -17.90 19.68 -4.94
CA LYS A 21 -17.95 19.41 -6.38
C LYS A 21 -16.95 20.25 -7.17
N THR A 22 -16.79 21.51 -6.79
CA THR A 22 -15.96 22.48 -7.50
C THR A 22 -14.48 22.32 -7.15
N LEU A 23 -14.17 21.90 -5.91
CA LEU A 23 -12.82 21.72 -5.40
C LEU A 23 -12.61 20.27 -4.89
N PRO A 24 -12.54 19.30 -5.78
CA PRO A 24 -12.45 17.89 -5.39
C PRO A 24 -11.16 17.53 -4.64
N LEU A 25 -10.10 18.31 -4.77
CA LEU A 25 -8.85 18.15 -4.01
C LEU A 25 -8.93 18.72 -2.58
N LEU A 26 -9.96 19.55 -2.27
CA LEU A 26 -10.12 20.16 -0.96
C LEU A 26 -10.82 19.17 0.00
N PRO A 27 -10.12 18.62 1.02
CA PRO A 27 -10.73 17.73 1.98
C PRO A 27 -11.91 18.38 2.72
N ALA A 28 -13.00 17.65 2.91
CA ALA A 28 -14.21 18.16 3.54
C ALA A 28 -13.96 18.78 4.95
N PRO A 29 -13.12 18.20 5.84
CA PRO A 29 -12.78 18.82 7.12
C PRO A 29 -12.06 20.17 6.95
N LEU A 30 -11.20 20.30 5.94
CA LEU A 30 -10.47 21.52 5.65
C LEU A 30 -11.42 22.59 5.05
N ALA A 31 -12.32 22.19 4.17
CA ALA A 31 -13.38 23.07 3.65
C ALA A 31 -14.22 23.63 4.80
N GLN A 32 -14.66 22.81 5.76
CA GLN A 32 -15.38 23.24 6.95
C GLN A 32 -14.57 24.20 7.83
N LYS A 33 -13.27 23.95 8.00
CA LYS A 33 -12.38 24.88 8.71
C LYS A 33 -12.33 26.22 7.99
N TYR A 34 -12.15 26.25 6.66
CA TYR A 34 -12.10 27.49 5.89
C TYR A 34 -13.41 28.28 5.94
N ILE A 35 -14.55 27.61 5.94
CA ILE A 35 -15.86 28.26 6.15
C ILE A 35 -15.90 28.88 7.55
N ARG A 36 -15.55 28.14 8.60
CA ARG A 36 -15.58 28.61 10.00
C ARG A 36 -14.70 29.84 10.24
N ILE A 37 -13.50 29.87 9.64
CA ILE A 37 -12.56 31.00 9.77
C ILE A 37 -12.80 32.09 8.72
N LYS A 38 -13.97 32.08 8.05
CA LYS A 38 -14.42 33.10 7.09
C LYS A 38 -13.52 33.29 5.85
N ARG A 39 -12.75 32.23 5.48
CA ARG A 39 -12.00 32.17 4.21
C ARG A 39 -12.90 31.88 3.00
N VAL A 40 -14.16 31.55 3.24
CA VAL A 40 -15.20 31.41 2.23
C VAL A 40 -16.26 32.48 2.52
N LYS A 41 -16.46 33.39 1.58
CA LYS A 41 -17.43 34.45 1.68
C LYS A 41 -18.47 34.34 0.56
N CYS A 42 -19.68 34.74 0.85
CA CYS A 42 -20.75 34.91 -0.11
C CYS A 42 -21.20 36.37 -0.07
N ASN A 43 -21.14 37.07 -1.21
CA ASN A 43 -21.45 38.50 -1.33
C ASN A 43 -20.69 39.35 -0.28
N GLY A 44 -19.36 39.07 -0.13
CA GLY A 44 -18.49 39.80 0.80
C GLY A 44 -18.63 39.40 2.28
N LYS A 45 -19.63 38.62 2.66
CA LYS A 45 -19.89 38.19 4.06
C LYS A 45 -19.48 36.75 4.28
N GLY A 46 -18.99 36.41 5.49
CA GLY A 46 -18.67 35.02 5.87
C GLY A 46 -19.92 34.15 5.75
N ALA A 47 -19.82 33.08 5.00
CA ALA A 47 -20.92 32.13 4.79
C ALA A 47 -20.92 30.99 5.79
N LYS A 48 -22.06 30.30 5.98
CA LYS A 48 -22.20 29.07 6.75
C LYS A 48 -22.18 27.86 5.80
N ARG A 49 -21.82 26.69 6.30
CA ARG A 49 -21.74 25.46 5.48
C ARG A 49 -23.07 25.09 4.77
N ASP A 50 -24.18 25.39 5.45
CA ASP A 50 -25.54 25.09 5.01
C ASP A 50 -26.19 26.26 4.24
N THR A 51 -25.46 27.37 4.00
CA THR A 51 -25.93 28.48 3.16
C THR A 51 -26.44 27.97 1.82
N ARG A 52 -27.68 28.27 1.49
CA ARG A 52 -28.27 27.99 0.19
C ARG A 52 -27.82 29.05 -0.79
N LEU A 53 -27.17 28.63 -1.87
CA LEU A 53 -26.70 29.53 -2.92
C LEU A 53 -27.84 29.98 -3.81
N VAL A 54 -27.86 31.23 -4.16
CA VAL A 54 -28.85 31.82 -5.06
C VAL A 54 -28.14 32.23 -6.35
N GLN A 55 -28.86 32.19 -7.47
CA GLN A 55 -28.33 32.69 -8.75
C GLN A 55 -27.89 34.17 -8.63
N GLY A 56 -26.68 34.43 -9.11
CA GLY A 56 -26.07 35.76 -8.99
C GLY A 56 -25.23 35.98 -7.73
N ASP A 57 -25.28 35.05 -6.74
CA ASP A 57 -24.36 35.12 -5.60
C ASP A 57 -22.90 35.09 -6.07
N VAL A 58 -22.05 35.92 -5.43
CA VAL A 58 -20.59 35.91 -5.67
C VAL A 58 -19.89 35.26 -4.51
N LEU A 59 -19.28 34.09 -4.77
CA LEU A 59 -18.45 33.38 -3.81
C LEU A 59 -17.00 33.83 -3.95
N GLN A 60 -16.42 34.28 -2.83
CA GLN A 60 -15.01 34.66 -2.71
C GLN A 60 -14.27 33.62 -1.90
N LEU A 61 -13.33 32.91 -2.54
CA LEU A 61 -12.60 31.79 -1.95
C LEU A 61 -11.15 32.18 -1.69
N TYR A 62 -10.81 32.36 -0.42
CA TYR A 62 -9.44 32.60 0.08
C TYR A 62 -8.78 31.25 0.41
N ILE A 63 -8.70 30.37 -0.59
CA ILE A 63 -8.21 29.00 -0.54
C ILE A 63 -6.92 28.94 -1.35
N ASN A 64 -6.00 28.03 -0.97
CA ASN A 64 -4.73 27.86 -1.67
C ASN A 64 -4.99 27.37 -3.10
N ASP A 65 -4.14 27.81 -4.03
CA ASP A 65 -4.34 27.57 -5.47
C ASP A 65 -4.28 26.08 -5.85
N GLU A 66 -3.50 25.27 -5.12
CA GLU A 66 -3.40 23.83 -5.35
C GLU A 66 -4.72 23.06 -5.29
N PHE A 67 -5.69 23.56 -4.54
CA PHE A 67 -7.02 22.93 -4.44
C PHE A 67 -7.95 23.22 -5.62
N PHE A 68 -7.57 24.15 -6.49
CA PHE A 68 -8.31 24.46 -7.71
C PHE A 68 -7.84 23.67 -8.93
N ASP A 69 -6.79 22.88 -8.78
CA ASP A 69 -6.26 22.05 -9.86
C ASP A 69 -7.18 20.86 -10.15
N THR A 70 -7.11 20.33 -11.35
CA THR A 70 -7.79 19.09 -11.70
C THR A 70 -7.10 17.92 -10.97
N PRO A 71 -7.85 16.98 -10.36
CA PRO A 71 -7.27 15.83 -9.71
C PRO A 71 -6.46 14.96 -10.67
N THR A 72 -5.19 14.73 -10.33
CA THR A 72 -4.28 13.81 -11.01
C THR A 72 -3.65 12.88 -9.98
N PRO A 73 -3.02 11.76 -10.39
CA PRO A 73 -2.28 10.92 -9.45
C PRO A 73 -1.18 11.67 -8.68
N GLU A 74 -0.59 12.69 -9.30
CA GLU A 74 0.51 13.49 -8.74
C GLU A 74 0.05 14.45 -7.64
N ASN A 75 -1.20 14.91 -7.67
CA ASN A 75 -1.76 15.84 -6.69
C ASN A 75 -2.85 15.21 -5.80
N ALA A 76 -3.13 13.92 -5.96
CA ALA A 76 -4.15 13.20 -5.20
C ALA A 76 -3.92 13.26 -3.67
N PHE A 77 -2.66 13.40 -3.22
CA PHE A 77 -2.30 13.53 -1.81
C PHE A 77 -2.96 14.74 -1.12
N LEU A 78 -3.29 15.80 -1.86
CA LEU A 78 -3.98 16.98 -1.33
C LEU A 78 -5.39 16.65 -0.80
N SER A 79 -6.04 15.63 -1.36
CA SER A 79 -7.36 15.17 -0.91
C SER A 79 -7.34 14.39 0.41
N VAL A 80 -6.15 13.96 0.86
CA VAL A 80 -5.98 13.19 2.10
C VAL A 80 -5.77 14.14 3.28
N PHE A 81 -6.84 14.43 4.02
CA PHE A 81 -6.78 15.33 5.17
C PHE A 81 -6.03 14.71 6.37
N LYS A 82 -6.27 13.44 6.66
CA LYS A 82 -5.63 12.71 7.76
C LYS A 82 -5.01 11.44 7.20
N PRO A 83 -3.71 11.44 6.91
CA PRO A 83 -3.00 10.24 6.48
C PRO A 83 -3.11 9.13 7.52
N GLN A 84 -3.46 7.93 7.08
CA GLN A 84 -3.57 6.76 7.95
C GLN A 84 -2.40 5.84 7.67
N LEU A 85 -1.35 5.98 8.46
CA LEU A 85 -0.12 5.19 8.38
C LEU A 85 0.16 4.55 9.74
N ASP A 86 0.50 3.28 9.71
CA ASP A 86 1.07 2.55 10.83
C ASP A 86 2.59 2.48 10.57
N ILE A 87 3.32 3.40 11.22
CA ILE A 87 4.75 3.63 10.97
C ILE A 87 5.56 2.69 11.86
N VAL A 88 6.32 1.79 11.21
CA VAL A 88 7.24 0.84 11.87
C VAL A 88 8.58 1.48 12.16
N TYR A 89 9.05 2.35 11.26
CA TYR A 89 10.31 3.09 11.39
C TYR A 89 10.29 4.32 10.49
N GLU A 90 10.90 5.39 10.96
CA GLU A 90 11.11 6.60 10.18
C GLU A 90 12.44 7.26 10.56
N ASP A 91 13.17 7.73 9.55
CA ASP A 91 14.30 8.65 9.67
C ASP A 91 14.25 9.72 8.56
N GLU A 92 15.33 10.44 8.33
CA GLU A 92 15.42 11.45 7.26
C GLU A 92 15.39 10.84 5.85
N ASN A 93 15.71 9.56 5.70
CA ASN A 93 15.87 8.85 4.44
C ASN A 93 14.71 7.92 4.12
N LEU A 94 14.25 7.14 5.11
CA LEU A 94 13.29 6.06 4.95
C LEU A 94 12.05 6.23 5.79
N LEU A 95 10.95 5.68 5.27
CA LEU A 95 9.72 5.42 6.00
C LEU A 95 9.32 3.97 5.78
N LEU A 96 9.25 3.17 6.84
CA LEU A 96 8.73 1.81 6.83
C LEU A 96 7.31 1.82 7.37
N VAL A 97 6.35 1.34 6.59
CA VAL A 97 4.93 1.39 6.94
C VAL A 97 4.35 -0.02 6.94
N ASN A 98 3.68 -0.39 8.02
CA ASN A 98 2.85 -1.59 8.07
C ASN A 98 1.53 -1.33 7.34
N LYS A 99 1.48 -1.74 6.08
CA LYS A 99 0.29 -1.58 5.24
C LYS A 99 -0.83 -2.51 5.70
N ARG A 100 -2.01 -1.98 5.96
CA ARG A 100 -3.20 -2.80 6.24
C ARG A 100 -3.66 -3.57 4.99
N PRO A 101 -4.24 -4.78 5.14
CA PRO A 101 -4.94 -5.47 4.06
C PRO A 101 -6.06 -4.61 3.47
N GLY A 102 -6.34 -4.77 2.18
CA GLY A 102 -7.36 -4.00 1.45
C GLY A 102 -6.85 -2.70 0.82
N LEU A 103 -5.81 -2.07 1.38
CA LEU A 103 -5.22 -0.86 0.82
C LEU A 103 -4.31 -1.18 -0.38
N VAL A 104 -4.49 -0.45 -1.48
CA VAL A 104 -3.63 -0.55 -2.68
C VAL A 104 -2.31 0.15 -2.41
N VAL A 105 -1.22 -0.37 -2.95
CA VAL A 105 0.11 0.23 -2.79
C VAL A 105 0.28 1.45 -3.72
N HIS A 106 -0.01 1.30 -5.00
CA HIS A 106 0.02 2.35 -6.02
C HIS A 106 -1.36 2.52 -6.66
N PRO A 107 -1.65 3.67 -7.27
CA PRO A 107 -2.86 3.85 -8.08
C PRO A 107 -3.02 2.73 -9.11
N ASP A 108 -4.25 2.21 -9.26
CA ASP A 108 -4.64 1.24 -10.27
C ASP A 108 -5.91 1.71 -11.00
N GLU A 109 -6.47 0.88 -11.87
CA GLU A 109 -7.69 1.23 -12.63
C GLU A 109 -8.91 1.45 -11.74
N GLN A 110 -8.98 0.79 -10.58
CA GLN A 110 -10.11 0.82 -9.65
C GLN A 110 -9.94 1.85 -8.52
N GLU A 111 -8.69 2.10 -8.09
CA GLU A 111 -8.40 3.01 -6.98
C GLU A 111 -7.24 3.93 -7.35
N LYS A 112 -7.56 5.22 -7.56
CA LYS A 112 -6.58 6.22 -8.00
C LYS A 112 -6.10 7.12 -6.88
N VAL A 113 -6.86 7.26 -5.80
CA VAL A 113 -6.63 8.25 -4.75
C VAL A 113 -6.29 7.63 -3.41
N ASN A 114 -7.07 6.66 -2.95
CA ASN A 114 -6.87 6.03 -1.64
C ASN A 114 -5.81 4.92 -1.72
N THR A 115 -4.55 5.31 -1.90
CA THR A 115 -3.42 4.37 -2.01
C THR A 115 -2.40 4.63 -0.90
N LEU A 116 -1.57 3.62 -0.59
CA LEU A 116 -0.49 3.79 0.39
C LEU A 116 0.44 4.94 0.00
N LEU A 117 0.79 5.03 -1.29
CA LEU A 117 1.64 6.12 -1.81
C LEU A 117 1.02 7.48 -1.55
N THR A 118 -0.27 7.64 -1.83
CA THR A 118 -0.98 8.91 -1.62
C THR A 118 -1.00 9.32 -0.14
N HIS A 119 -1.21 8.35 0.77
CA HIS A 119 -1.14 8.61 2.22
C HIS A 119 0.26 9.01 2.68
N ILE A 120 1.32 8.39 2.14
CA ILE A 120 2.71 8.73 2.46
C ILE A 120 3.04 10.13 1.96
N GLN A 121 2.68 10.46 0.73
CA GLN A 121 2.91 11.79 0.17
C GLN A 121 2.16 12.87 0.96
N ALA A 122 0.89 12.62 1.33
CA ALA A 122 0.11 13.52 2.18
C ALA A 122 0.75 13.72 3.57
N TYR A 123 1.28 12.65 4.16
CA TYR A 123 1.97 12.70 5.45
C TYR A 123 3.22 13.58 5.39
N LEU A 124 4.10 13.34 4.43
CA LEU A 124 5.35 14.09 4.27
C LEU A 124 5.10 15.56 3.87
N TYR A 125 4.08 15.81 3.06
CA TYR A 125 3.63 17.16 2.72
C TYR A 125 3.12 17.93 3.95
N GLN A 126 2.29 17.30 4.79
CA GLN A 126 1.76 17.91 6.01
C GLN A 126 2.85 18.15 7.06
N LYS A 127 3.88 17.28 7.13
CA LYS A 127 5.09 17.47 7.95
C LYS A 127 6.05 18.53 7.38
N LYS A 128 5.81 19.04 6.17
CA LYS A 128 6.71 19.95 5.43
C LYS A 128 8.07 19.32 5.10
N GLU A 129 8.15 18.00 5.02
CA GLU A 129 9.36 17.26 4.62
C GLU A 129 9.43 17.04 3.11
N TRP A 130 8.34 17.28 2.41
CA TRP A 130 8.26 17.26 0.95
C TRP A 130 7.23 18.29 0.46
N ASN A 131 7.59 19.03 -0.60
CA ASN A 131 6.68 19.96 -1.27
C ASN A 131 6.94 19.90 -2.78
N PRO A 132 5.97 19.44 -3.59
CA PRO A 132 6.13 19.31 -5.04
C PRO A 132 6.43 20.63 -5.77
N ARG A 133 6.12 21.78 -5.15
CA ARG A 133 6.42 23.11 -5.73
C ARG A 133 7.90 23.52 -5.51
N GLN A 134 8.58 22.88 -4.59
CA GLN A 134 10.00 23.11 -4.29
C GLN A 134 10.91 22.05 -4.90
N GLU A 135 10.34 20.94 -5.35
CA GLU A 135 11.04 19.85 -6.00
C GLU A 135 10.87 19.90 -7.52
N ASN A 136 11.97 19.79 -8.27
CA ASN A 136 11.91 19.82 -9.73
C ASN A 136 11.42 18.50 -10.34
N ALA A 137 11.75 17.36 -9.74
CA ALA A 137 11.45 16.05 -10.34
C ALA A 137 11.23 14.93 -9.34
N PHE A 138 11.56 15.09 -8.05
CA PHE A 138 11.42 14.02 -7.07
C PHE A 138 10.04 14.10 -6.37
N ALA A 139 9.44 12.91 -6.21
CA ALA A 139 8.34 12.71 -5.27
C ALA A 139 8.65 11.47 -4.41
N PRO A 140 8.24 11.45 -3.12
CA PRO A 140 8.36 10.27 -2.26
C PRO A 140 7.80 9.04 -2.95
N ALA A 141 8.57 7.94 -2.95
CA ALA A 141 8.28 6.78 -3.76
C ALA A 141 8.44 5.48 -2.98
N LEU A 142 7.69 4.46 -3.37
CA LEU A 142 7.79 3.14 -2.76
C LEU A 142 8.86 2.30 -3.45
N CYS A 143 9.71 1.65 -2.65
CA CYS A 143 10.80 0.81 -3.12
C CYS A 143 10.36 -0.64 -3.37
N ASN A 144 9.26 -1.09 -2.77
CA ASN A 144 8.66 -2.39 -3.00
C ASN A 144 7.13 -2.31 -3.03
N ARG A 145 6.50 -3.39 -3.45
CA ARG A 145 5.04 -3.53 -3.44
C ARG A 145 4.63 -4.88 -2.89
N ILE A 146 3.46 -4.90 -2.25
CA ILE A 146 2.74 -6.10 -1.85
C ILE A 146 1.31 -6.02 -2.40
N ASP A 147 0.61 -7.14 -2.45
CA ASP A 147 -0.74 -7.19 -3.03
C ASP A 147 -1.74 -6.37 -2.19
N ARG A 148 -2.87 -5.96 -2.80
CA ARG A 148 -3.94 -5.20 -2.13
C ARG A 148 -4.30 -5.83 -0.77
N ASN A 149 -4.59 -7.12 -0.73
CA ASN A 149 -5.03 -7.83 0.48
C ASN A 149 -3.87 -8.44 1.30
N THR A 150 -2.62 -8.20 0.94
CA THR A 150 -1.46 -8.56 1.75
C THR A 150 -1.14 -7.40 2.69
N GLY A 151 -1.04 -7.69 3.98
CA GLY A 151 -0.59 -6.75 5.00
C GLY A 151 0.93 -6.75 5.16
N GLY A 152 1.47 -5.80 5.95
CA GLY A 152 2.85 -5.80 6.39
C GLY A 152 3.74 -4.72 5.76
N ILE A 153 5.04 -4.84 5.96
CA ILE A 153 6.02 -3.77 5.78
C ILE A 153 6.22 -3.43 4.30
N VAL A 154 6.06 -2.15 4.00
CA VAL A 154 6.39 -1.52 2.71
C VAL A 154 7.41 -0.41 2.97
N ILE A 155 8.41 -0.31 2.08
CA ILE A 155 9.53 0.64 2.15
C ILE A 155 9.21 1.83 1.27
N ALA A 156 9.27 3.03 1.83
CA ALA A 156 9.20 4.29 1.10
C ALA A 156 10.50 5.07 1.24
N ALA A 157 10.99 5.63 0.14
CA ALA A 157 12.12 6.54 0.11
C ALA A 157 11.60 7.99 0.21
N LYS A 158 12.20 8.77 1.11
CA LYS A 158 11.87 10.18 1.33
C LYS A 158 12.65 11.12 0.42
N ASN A 159 13.74 10.64 -0.20
CA ASN A 159 14.58 11.38 -1.13
C ASN A 159 15.10 10.51 -2.28
N ALA A 160 15.63 11.16 -3.34
CA ALA A 160 16.05 10.49 -4.57
C ALA A 160 17.29 9.60 -4.39
N GLU A 161 18.21 9.96 -3.50
CA GLU A 161 19.40 9.17 -3.19
C GLU A 161 18.97 7.84 -2.56
N THR A 162 18.16 7.91 -1.52
CA THR A 162 17.61 6.73 -0.85
C THR A 162 16.87 5.82 -1.82
N LEU A 163 16.06 6.38 -2.73
CA LEU A 163 15.36 5.59 -3.74
C LEU A 163 16.33 4.81 -4.63
N ARG A 164 17.42 5.43 -5.09
CA ARG A 164 18.44 4.78 -5.93
C ARG A 164 19.15 3.68 -5.15
N VAL A 165 19.64 4.00 -3.94
CA VAL A 165 20.38 3.05 -3.09
C VAL A 165 19.49 1.87 -2.74
N MET A 166 18.27 2.11 -2.24
CA MET A 166 17.36 1.03 -1.84
C MET A 166 16.96 0.13 -3.02
N ASN A 167 16.69 0.71 -4.19
CA ASN A 167 16.42 -0.07 -5.40
C ASN A 167 17.61 -0.96 -5.80
N GLN A 168 18.85 -0.47 -5.62
CA GLN A 168 20.05 -1.28 -5.84
C GLN A 168 20.13 -2.42 -4.81
N LYS A 169 19.98 -2.12 -3.52
CA LYS A 169 20.00 -3.12 -2.43
C LYS A 169 18.95 -4.22 -2.60
N ILE A 170 17.76 -3.86 -3.08
CA ILE A 170 16.71 -4.84 -3.41
C ILE A 170 17.11 -5.73 -4.60
N ARG A 171 17.70 -5.14 -5.66
CA ARG A 171 18.21 -5.92 -6.81
C ARG A 171 19.32 -6.88 -6.41
N ASP A 172 20.23 -6.46 -5.54
CA ASP A 172 21.37 -7.24 -5.07
C ASP A 172 20.97 -8.26 -4.00
N ARG A 173 19.67 -8.30 -3.62
CA ARG A 173 19.10 -9.22 -2.61
C ARG A 173 19.65 -8.99 -1.19
N GLU A 174 20.09 -7.78 -0.91
CA GLU A 174 20.58 -7.33 0.38
C GLU A 174 19.47 -6.83 1.31
N VAL A 175 18.22 -6.88 0.84
CA VAL A 175 17.00 -6.61 1.59
C VAL A 175 16.21 -7.90 1.72
N GLU A 176 16.27 -8.54 2.89
CA GLU A 176 15.54 -9.77 3.18
C GLU A 176 14.09 -9.45 3.56
N LYS A 177 13.16 -10.14 2.94
CA LYS A 177 11.71 -10.00 3.19
C LYS A 177 11.14 -11.34 3.63
N SER A 178 10.64 -11.37 4.85
CA SER A 178 9.99 -12.55 5.42
C SER A 178 8.50 -12.35 5.52
N TYR A 179 7.75 -13.38 5.18
CA TYR A 179 6.30 -13.39 5.17
C TYR A 179 5.76 -14.48 6.07
N LEU A 180 4.61 -14.24 6.68
CA LEU A 180 3.78 -15.27 7.28
C LEU A 180 2.58 -15.53 6.41
N CYS A 181 2.19 -16.79 6.29
CA CYS A 181 0.93 -17.15 5.62
C CYS A 181 0.28 -18.36 6.30
N ILE A 182 -1.03 -18.52 6.06
CA ILE A 182 -1.73 -19.77 6.43
C ILE A 182 -2.07 -20.53 5.17
N SER A 183 -1.65 -21.80 5.14
CA SER A 183 -1.99 -22.78 4.10
C SER A 183 -3.11 -23.70 4.56
N LEU A 184 -3.95 -24.15 3.62
CA LEU A 184 -5.21 -24.88 3.86
C LEU A 184 -5.06 -26.41 3.99
N THR A 185 -3.93 -27.00 3.68
CA THR A 185 -3.82 -28.46 3.49
C THR A 185 -3.04 -29.21 4.59
N GLY A 186 -3.01 -28.65 5.80
CA GLY A 186 -2.35 -29.30 6.93
C GLY A 186 -0.82 -29.33 6.78
N LEU A 187 -0.19 -30.44 7.19
CA LEU A 187 1.25 -30.52 7.20
C LEU A 187 1.83 -30.46 5.77
N ILE A 188 2.60 -29.40 5.51
CA ILE A 188 3.40 -29.28 4.28
C ILE A 188 4.68 -30.09 4.48
N THR A 189 4.88 -31.12 3.67
CA THR A 189 6.05 -31.99 3.75
C THR A 189 6.98 -31.75 2.57
N PRO A 190 8.28 -31.60 2.80
CA PRO A 190 9.00 -31.50 4.09
C PRO A 190 8.70 -30.14 4.78
N ARG A 191 8.89 -30.09 6.13
CA ARG A 191 8.63 -28.86 6.91
C ARG A 191 9.45 -27.65 6.49
N ARG A 192 10.62 -27.87 5.88
CA ARG A 192 11.47 -26.82 5.29
C ARG A 192 11.78 -27.19 3.85
N ARG A 193 11.59 -26.24 2.94
CA ARG A 193 11.92 -26.47 1.52
C ARG A 193 12.17 -25.15 0.78
N ARG A 194 12.84 -25.28 -0.35
CA ARG A 194 12.92 -24.28 -1.42
C ARG A 194 11.87 -24.60 -2.47
N LEU A 195 10.92 -23.68 -2.70
CA LEU A 195 10.02 -23.74 -3.85
C LEU A 195 10.64 -22.96 -4.99
N GLU A 196 10.80 -23.61 -6.12
CA GLU A 196 11.37 -23.04 -7.32
C GLU A 196 10.45 -23.32 -8.51
N GLY A 197 10.29 -22.34 -9.39
CA GLY A 197 9.47 -22.48 -10.59
C GLY A 197 9.61 -21.28 -11.49
N TYR A 198 9.05 -21.36 -12.68
CA TYR A 198 9.06 -20.28 -13.65
C TYR A 198 7.75 -19.46 -13.54
N HIS A 199 7.89 -18.14 -13.44
CA HIS A 199 6.75 -17.22 -13.47
C HIS A 199 6.47 -16.83 -14.92
N ALA A 200 5.36 -17.31 -15.48
CA ALA A 200 4.90 -16.89 -16.81
C ALA A 200 4.15 -15.55 -16.70
N GLN A 201 4.69 -14.48 -17.26
CA GLN A 201 3.93 -13.26 -17.53
C GLN A 201 3.19 -13.45 -18.85
N GLY A 202 1.86 -13.62 -18.81
CA GLY A 202 1.00 -13.68 -19.99
C GLY A 202 -0.09 -12.63 -19.91
N ARG A 203 -0.21 -11.75 -20.92
CA ARG A 203 -1.42 -10.96 -21.11
C ARG A 203 -2.58 -11.95 -21.34
N GLY A 204 -3.57 -11.95 -20.46
CA GLY A 204 -4.81 -12.71 -20.62
C GLY A 204 -4.82 -14.17 -20.15
N GLN A 205 -3.72 -14.73 -19.62
CA GLN A 205 -3.74 -16.05 -18.98
C GLN A 205 -3.54 -15.92 -17.45
N LYS A 206 -4.25 -16.76 -16.67
CA LYS A 206 -4.06 -16.84 -15.21
C LYS A 206 -2.56 -17.04 -14.95
N ALA A 207 -1.92 -16.05 -14.31
CA ALA A 207 -0.52 -16.15 -13.91
C ALA A 207 -0.36 -17.36 -13.00
N GLY A 208 0.22 -18.44 -13.50
CA GLY A 208 0.45 -19.70 -12.80
C GLY A 208 1.90 -20.10 -12.91
N LEU A 209 2.41 -20.77 -11.86
CA LEU A 209 3.70 -21.45 -11.93
C LEU A 209 3.55 -22.73 -12.74
N ARG A 210 4.46 -22.91 -13.69
CA ARG A 210 4.63 -24.22 -14.35
C ARG A 210 5.75 -24.97 -13.66
N PRO A 211 5.63 -26.31 -13.50
CA PRO A 211 6.73 -27.17 -13.04
C PRO A 211 7.96 -26.99 -13.95
N GLN A 212 9.14 -27.23 -13.38
CA GLN A 212 10.39 -27.17 -14.16
C GLN A 212 10.31 -28.07 -15.39
N ASN A 213 10.41 -27.46 -16.56
CA ASN A 213 10.64 -28.18 -17.81
C ASN A 213 12.08 -27.86 -18.25
N PRO A 214 12.90 -28.85 -18.67
CA PRO A 214 14.36 -28.71 -18.83
C PRO A 214 14.83 -27.77 -19.95
N ARG A 215 13.90 -27.12 -20.69
CA ARG A 215 14.27 -26.12 -21.71
C ARG A 215 13.46 -24.84 -21.52
N PRO A 216 14.03 -23.78 -20.90
CA PRO A 216 13.37 -22.49 -20.78
C PRO A 216 13.25 -21.86 -22.18
N ARG A 217 12.01 -21.49 -22.57
CA ARG A 217 11.79 -20.57 -23.68
C ARG A 217 12.21 -19.15 -23.25
N PRO A 218 12.69 -18.27 -24.15
CA PRO A 218 13.02 -16.89 -23.80
C PRO A 218 11.80 -16.22 -23.18
N GLY A 219 11.89 -15.83 -21.88
CA GLY A 219 10.84 -15.10 -21.18
C GLY A 219 10.39 -15.53 -19.79
N PRO A 220 10.55 -16.78 -19.30
CA PRO A 220 10.14 -17.09 -17.93
C PRO A 220 11.21 -16.67 -16.93
N SER A 221 10.80 -15.87 -15.95
CA SER A 221 11.68 -15.48 -14.84
C SER A 221 11.56 -16.46 -13.67
N THR A 222 12.70 -16.90 -13.13
CA THR A 222 12.74 -17.80 -11.97
C THR A 222 12.10 -17.14 -10.74
N ALA A 223 11.25 -17.88 -10.04
CA ALA A 223 10.65 -17.52 -8.77
C ALA A 223 11.14 -18.49 -7.67
N VAL A 224 11.77 -17.96 -6.63
CA VAL A 224 12.36 -18.77 -5.55
C VAL A 224 11.86 -18.28 -4.20
N THR A 225 11.23 -19.19 -3.44
CA THR A 225 10.75 -18.95 -2.08
C THR A 225 11.30 -20.05 -1.17
N LEU A 226 11.90 -19.67 -0.05
CA LEU A 226 12.23 -20.57 1.04
C LEU A 226 11.07 -20.57 2.03
N TYR A 227 10.65 -21.74 2.53
CA TYR A 227 9.60 -21.80 3.53
C TYR A 227 9.94 -22.73 4.69
N GLN A 228 9.30 -22.45 5.83
CA GLN A 228 9.31 -23.29 7.02
C GLN A 228 7.90 -23.33 7.61
N THR A 229 7.38 -24.54 7.84
CA THR A 229 6.15 -24.73 8.62
C THR A 229 6.43 -24.54 10.10
N LEU A 230 5.80 -23.53 10.70
CA LEU A 230 5.97 -23.18 12.12
C LEU A 230 5.04 -23.98 13.01
N ALA A 231 3.76 -24.08 12.63
CA ALA A 231 2.73 -24.77 13.38
C ALA A 231 1.68 -25.41 12.47
N VAL A 232 1.03 -26.45 12.96
CA VAL A 232 -0.05 -27.17 12.26
C VAL A 232 -1.20 -27.40 13.22
N ARG A 233 -2.42 -27.08 12.80
CA ARG A 233 -3.66 -27.38 13.54
C ARG A 233 -4.28 -28.69 13.06
N LYS A 234 -4.95 -29.39 13.97
CA LYS A 234 -5.74 -30.59 13.64
C LYS A 234 -6.83 -30.33 12.59
N THR A 235 -7.27 -29.07 12.46
CA THR A 235 -8.25 -28.62 11.46
C THR A 235 -7.72 -28.62 10.03
N GLY A 236 -6.42 -28.86 9.80
CA GLY A 236 -5.81 -28.84 8.46
C GLY A 236 -5.26 -27.47 8.05
N LEU A 237 -5.01 -26.57 9.00
CA LEU A 237 -4.32 -25.31 8.76
C LEU A 237 -2.85 -25.41 9.15
N SER A 238 -1.96 -24.81 8.34
CA SER A 238 -0.54 -24.68 8.66
C SER A 238 -0.13 -23.22 8.65
N LEU A 239 0.52 -22.76 9.71
CA LEU A 239 1.22 -21.48 9.75
C LEU A 239 2.61 -21.67 9.16
N VAL A 240 2.96 -20.86 8.17
CA VAL A 240 4.20 -21.00 7.41
C VAL A 240 4.92 -19.66 7.34
N ALA A 241 6.22 -19.69 7.68
CA ALA A 241 7.14 -18.60 7.40
C ALA A 241 7.74 -18.78 6.00
N CYS A 242 7.79 -17.70 5.21
CA CYS A 242 8.33 -17.69 3.86
C CYS A 242 9.37 -16.59 3.73
N ARG A 243 10.55 -16.88 3.17
CA ARG A 243 11.55 -15.88 2.78
C ARG A 243 11.63 -15.81 1.27
N LEU A 244 11.44 -14.60 0.73
CA LEU A 244 11.52 -14.37 -0.71
C LEU A 244 12.97 -14.17 -1.15
N VAL A 245 13.49 -15.05 -2.02
CA VAL A 245 14.75 -14.85 -2.74
C VAL A 245 14.51 -13.99 -3.99
N THR A 246 13.35 -14.12 -4.61
CA THR A 246 12.87 -13.30 -5.73
C THR A 246 11.53 -12.67 -5.37
N GLY A 247 11.16 -11.57 -6.03
CA GLY A 247 9.90 -10.85 -5.77
C GLY A 247 9.03 -10.77 -7.03
N ARG A 248 8.34 -11.85 -7.39
CA ARG A 248 7.39 -11.87 -8.52
C ARG A 248 5.97 -11.60 -8.05
N THR A 249 5.15 -11.10 -8.95
CA THR A 249 3.73 -10.83 -8.67
C THR A 249 3.03 -12.10 -8.16
N HIS A 250 2.39 -12.01 -7.00
CA HIS A 250 1.69 -13.11 -6.33
C HIS A 250 2.56 -14.37 -6.07
N GLN A 251 3.89 -14.24 -5.96
CA GLN A 251 4.81 -15.37 -5.96
C GLN A 251 4.44 -16.45 -4.95
N ILE A 252 4.33 -16.10 -3.65
CA ILE A 252 3.99 -17.07 -2.59
C ILE A 252 2.63 -17.71 -2.90
N ARG A 253 1.63 -16.92 -3.23
CA ARG A 253 0.26 -17.37 -3.51
C ARG A 253 0.22 -18.40 -4.64
N ALA A 254 0.88 -18.10 -5.75
CA ALA A 254 0.92 -18.98 -6.92
C ALA A 254 1.73 -20.25 -6.68
N GLN A 255 2.89 -20.15 -6.00
CA GLN A 255 3.76 -21.31 -5.71
C GLN A 255 3.08 -22.28 -4.75
N PHE A 256 2.48 -21.79 -3.68
CA PHE A 256 1.76 -22.63 -2.72
C PHE A 256 0.54 -23.29 -3.35
N ALA A 257 -0.24 -22.57 -4.15
CA ALA A 257 -1.37 -23.16 -4.85
C ALA A 257 -0.95 -24.23 -5.86
N ALA A 258 0.14 -24.00 -6.62
CA ALA A 258 0.69 -24.98 -7.55
C ALA A 258 1.23 -26.23 -6.85
N ALA A 259 1.72 -26.10 -5.63
CA ALA A 259 2.16 -27.21 -4.79
C ALA A 259 1.00 -27.96 -4.09
N GLY A 260 -0.26 -27.58 -4.35
CA GLY A 260 -1.44 -28.17 -3.71
C GLY A 260 -1.77 -27.61 -2.33
N HIS A 261 -1.13 -26.51 -1.94
CA HIS A 261 -1.23 -25.89 -0.62
C HIS A 261 -1.72 -24.42 -0.70
N PRO A 262 -2.88 -24.11 -1.29
CA PRO A 262 -3.34 -22.73 -1.47
C PRO A 262 -3.48 -22.01 -0.12
N LEU A 263 -3.35 -20.67 -0.15
CA LEU A 263 -3.44 -19.87 1.06
C LEU A 263 -4.91 -19.70 1.49
N LEU A 264 -5.12 -19.65 2.79
CA LEU A 264 -6.42 -19.37 3.39
C LEU A 264 -6.94 -18.00 2.91
N GLY A 265 -8.15 -17.97 2.36
CA GLY A 265 -8.80 -16.75 1.87
C GLY A 265 -8.29 -16.23 0.52
N ASP A 266 -7.46 -17.00 -0.20
CA ASP A 266 -7.00 -16.60 -1.53
C ASP A 266 -8.06 -16.85 -2.61
N GLY A 267 -8.82 -15.81 -2.97
CA GLY A 267 -9.87 -15.88 -3.99
C GLY A 267 -9.37 -16.06 -5.43
N LYS A 268 -8.06 -15.87 -5.69
CA LYS A 268 -7.49 -16.00 -7.06
C LYS A 268 -6.91 -17.38 -7.32
N TYR A 269 -6.20 -17.95 -6.35
CA TYR A 269 -5.47 -19.20 -6.51
C TYR A 269 -6.07 -20.35 -5.67
N GLY A 270 -6.85 -20.04 -4.62
CA GLY A 270 -7.63 -21.00 -3.85
C GLY A 270 -8.95 -21.36 -4.54
N ARG A 271 -9.56 -22.47 -4.16
CA ARG A 271 -10.91 -22.85 -4.59
C ARG A 271 -11.94 -22.33 -3.60
N ALA A 272 -13.12 -21.91 -4.07
CA ALA A 272 -14.20 -21.39 -3.21
C ALA A 272 -14.58 -22.37 -2.07
N ARG A 273 -14.51 -23.70 -2.32
CA ARG A 273 -14.76 -24.74 -1.32
C ARG A 273 -13.75 -24.77 -0.17
N GLU A 274 -12.58 -24.15 -0.34
CA GLU A 274 -11.49 -24.17 0.62
C GLU A 274 -11.60 -23.06 1.68
N ASN A 275 -12.52 -22.10 1.49
CA ASN A 275 -12.77 -21.03 2.47
C ASN A 275 -13.76 -21.43 3.60
N LYS A 276 -13.83 -22.73 3.94
CA LYS A 276 -14.68 -23.27 5.01
C LYS A 276 -14.40 -22.69 6.41
N TYR A 277 -13.28 -21.96 6.55
CA TYR A 277 -12.88 -21.32 7.80
C TYR A 277 -13.40 -19.89 7.95
N GLY A 278 -14.24 -19.42 6.99
CA GLY A 278 -14.95 -18.15 7.10
C GLY A 278 -14.09 -16.87 7.05
N ARG A 279 -12.83 -16.96 6.56
CA ARG A 279 -12.00 -15.78 6.48
C ARG A 279 -12.55 -14.80 5.45
N THR A 280 -12.89 -13.61 5.90
CA THR A 280 -13.17 -12.41 5.09
C THR A 280 -11.92 -11.53 5.01
N GLY A 281 -11.75 -10.72 3.96
CA GLY A 281 -10.60 -9.80 3.84
C GLY A 281 -9.42 -10.32 3.03
N GLY A 282 -9.59 -11.42 2.27
CA GLY A 282 -8.58 -11.91 1.33
C GLY A 282 -7.58 -12.89 1.93
N GLN A 283 -6.48 -13.14 1.22
CA GLN A 283 -5.47 -14.13 1.57
C GLN A 283 -4.79 -13.86 2.92
N ALA A 284 -4.63 -14.91 3.74
CA ALA A 284 -3.82 -14.87 4.96
C ALA A 284 -2.33 -14.83 4.58
N LEU A 285 -1.82 -13.63 4.30
CA LEU A 285 -0.44 -13.36 3.90
C LEU A 285 -0.03 -11.98 4.42
N CYS A 286 1.12 -11.94 5.10
CA CYS A 286 1.68 -10.71 5.67
C CYS A 286 3.19 -10.65 5.45
N SER A 287 3.70 -9.52 4.97
CA SER A 287 5.12 -9.16 4.95
C SER A 287 5.54 -8.72 6.37
N TYR A 288 5.75 -9.69 7.26
CA TYR A 288 5.83 -9.42 8.69
C TYR A 288 7.18 -8.92 9.17
N GLN A 289 8.27 -9.23 8.42
CA GLN A 289 9.63 -8.86 8.82
C GLN A 289 10.46 -8.40 7.62
N LEU A 290 11.25 -7.37 7.86
CA LEU A 290 12.22 -6.79 6.94
C LEU A 290 13.58 -6.75 7.61
N ALA A 291 14.64 -7.21 6.93
CA ALA A 291 16.01 -7.12 7.43
C ALA A 291 16.95 -6.58 6.35
N PHE A 292 17.85 -5.68 6.74
CA PHE A 292 18.90 -5.18 5.86
C PHE A 292 20.20 -5.97 6.11
N ARG A 293 20.78 -6.47 5.03
CA ARG A 293 22.01 -7.27 5.02
C ARG A 293 22.93 -6.75 3.91
N PHE A 294 23.36 -5.49 4.08
CA PHE A 294 24.19 -4.82 3.08
C PHE A 294 25.60 -5.41 3.08
N THR A 295 26.05 -5.88 1.95
CA THR A 295 27.41 -6.42 1.70
C THR A 295 28.24 -5.48 0.85
N THR A 296 27.60 -4.50 0.21
CA THR A 296 28.23 -3.46 -0.60
C THR A 296 27.88 -2.09 -0.02
N ASP A 297 28.54 -1.03 -0.51
CA ASP A 297 28.28 0.33 -0.05
C ASP A 297 26.77 0.66 -0.11
N ALA A 298 26.27 1.20 0.98
CA ALA A 298 24.86 1.55 1.16
C ALA A 298 24.64 3.08 1.31
N GLY A 299 25.68 3.89 1.13
CA GLY A 299 25.59 5.35 1.15
C GLY A 299 24.83 5.86 2.39
N CYS A 300 23.80 6.69 2.16
CA CYS A 300 22.95 7.23 3.22
C CYS A 300 22.23 6.20 4.10
N LEU A 301 22.17 4.93 3.69
CA LEU A 301 21.54 3.83 4.43
C LEU A 301 22.53 2.96 5.22
N ALA A 302 23.85 3.25 5.19
CA ALA A 302 24.87 2.40 5.80
C ALA A 302 24.63 2.14 7.30
N GLY A 303 24.15 3.15 8.05
CA GLY A 303 23.82 3.04 9.48
C GLY A 303 22.65 2.10 9.80
N LEU A 304 21.91 1.66 8.79
CA LEU A 304 20.79 0.72 8.95
C LEU A 304 21.19 -0.73 8.68
N ASN A 305 22.45 -1.00 8.32
CA ASN A 305 22.91 -2.36 8.06
C ASN A 305 22.78 -3.24 9.32
N GLY A 306 22.31 -4.46 9.14
CA GLY A 306 22.06 -5.41 10.22
C GLY A 306 20.73 -5.22 10.95
N ARG A 307 20.04 -4.11 10.77
CA ARG A 307 18.74 -3.88 11.42
C ARG A 307 17.65 -4.80 10.90
N VAL A 308 16.73 -5.14 11.80
CA VAL A 308 15.54 -5.95 11.54
C VAL A 308 14.33 -5.22 12.10
N TRP A 309 13.28 -5.13 11.31
CA TRP A 309 11.98 -4.60 11.71
C TRP A 309 10.93 -5.68 11.55
N THR A 310 10.02 -5.75 12.51
CA THR A 310 8.94 -6.73 12.52
C THR A 310 7.64 -6.01 12.86
N VAL A 311 6.53 -6.42 12.27
CA VAL A 311 5.22 -5.92 12.70
C VAL A 311 4.83 -6.54 14.04
N ASP A 312 4.20 -5.77 14.92
CA ASP A 312 3.88 -6.20 16.27
C ASP A 312 2.81 -7.30 16.29
N GLN A 313 1.85 -7.23 15.38
CA GLN A 313 0.73 -8.17 15.30
C GLN A 313 0.42 -8.56 13.86
N VAL A 314 -0.01 -9.81 13.69
CA VAL A 314 -0.53 -10.33 12.43
C VAL A 314 -1.88 -10.98 12.71
N ASP A 315 -2.97 -10.32 12.31
CA ASP A 315 -4.36 -10.67 12.67
C ASP A 315 -4.66 -12.17 12.54
N PHE A 316 -4.35 -12.74 11.37
CA PHE A 316 -4.63 -14.16 11.14
C PHE A 316 -3.76 -15.11 12.00
N VAL A 317 -2.61 -14.67 12.51
CA VAL A 317 -1.85 -15.48 13.48
C VAL A 317 -2.55 -15.44 14.82
N THR A 318 -2.95 -14.28 15.27
CA THR A 318 -3.73 -14.13 16.51
C THR A 318 -5.04 -14.93 16.45
N ASP A 319 -5.76 -14.90 15.32
CA ASP A 319 -7.04 -15.58 15.15
C ASP A 319 -6.92 -17.12 15.10
N TYR A 320 -5.93 -17.60 14.38
CA TYR A 320 -5.81 -19.04 14.09
C TYR A 320 -4.68 -19.74 14.84
N PHE A 321 -3.66 -19.04 15.33
CA PHE A 321 -2.49 -19.58 16.01
C PHE A 321 -2.08 -18.72 17.22
N PRO A 322 -2.97 -18.43 18.19
CA PRO A 322 -2.74 -17.46 19.27
C PRO A 322 -1.56 -17.80 20.19
N HIS A 323 -1.10 -19.06 20.20
CA HIS A 323 0.00 -19.52 21.06
C HIS A 323 1.36 -19.54 20.35
N VAL A 324 1.43 -19.12 19.09
CA VAL A 324 2.69 -19.09 18.33
C VAL A 324 3.28 -17.68 18.42
N PRO A 325 4.45 -17.51 19.06
CA PRO A 325 5.09 -16.20 19.11
C PRO A 325 5.53 -15.77 17.71
N LEU A 326 5.36 -14.48 17.41
CA LEU A 326 5.84 -13.90 16.15
C LEU A 326 7.34 -13.62 16.17
N HIS A 327 7.90 -13.53 17.37
CA HIS A 327 9.33 -13.34 17.63
C HIS A 327 9.87 -14.61 18.28
N PRO A 328 10.72 -15.37 17.63
CA PRO A 328 11.41 -16.50 18.26
C PRO A 328 12.48 -16.03 19.26
#